data_704ef058a002d43cc2a1e06c01f0346a
#
_entry.id   704ef058a002d43cc2a1e06c01f0346a
#
_cell.length_a   1.000
_cell.length_b   1.000
_cell.length_c   1.000
_cell.angle_alpha   90.00
_cell.angle_beta   90.00
_cell.angle_gamma   90.00
#
_symmetry.space_group_name_H-M   'P 1'
#
loop_
_entity.id
_entity.type
_entity.pdbx_description
1 polymer ?
#
loop_
_entity_poly.entity_id
_entity_poly.type
_entity_poly.pdbx_seq_one_letter_code
_entity_poly.pdbx_strand_id
1 'polypeptide(L)'
;MASISNGLAAFNKGTFLPVTSTFFMFYLYAAPGIRMGALQGLQQIHIATHDSIGTGEDGPTHQPIELAALYRAMPNLLYIRPCDTEEVAGAFITAINATSTPTIISLSRQNLTQYPEYSSRDGVQKGAYVFIEQEEADVTLIGVGSEMAFAVQTRDLLAQIFNIKARVVSFPCQRLFEQQSRQYKESVMKYKNKIPTVVIEAYAVNGWERYADAGISMSSFGKSLPGAKAYEHFGFVPEEMARKIKGFADDVKNEGIESLRGDFRDLNGTLGYGFEH
;
A
#
# COMPACT_ATOMS: atom_id res chain seq x y z
N MET A 1 -16.39 12.45 -15.45
CA MET A 1 -15.27 13.38 -15.18
C MET A 1 -13.96 12.89 -15.79
N ALA A 2 -13.48 11.66 -15.51
CA ALA A 2 -12.21 11.17 -16.08
C ALA A 2 -12.09 11.31 -17.61
N SER A 3 -13.13 10.97 -18.36
CA SER A 3 -13.13 11.16 -19.83
C SER A 3 -13.09 12.63 -20.28
N ILE A 4 -13.70 13.54 -19.50
CA ILE A 4 -13.59 14.99 -19.74
C ILE A 4 -12.14 15.43 -19.52
N SER A 5 -11.51 14.96 -18.46
CA SER A 5 -10.10 15.22 -18.15
C SER A 5 -9.18 14.71 -19.27
N ASN A 6 -9.49 13.54 -19.86
CA ASN A 6 -8.77 13.04 -21.03
C ASN A 6 -8.83 14.04 -22.18
N GLY A 7 -10.02 14.59 -22.48
CA GLY A 7 -10.18 15.60 -23.54
C GLY A 7 -9.37 16.87 -23.27
N LEU A 8 -9.40 17.37 -22.05
CA LEU A 8 -8.62 18.55 -21.64
C LEU A 8 -7.11 18.31 -21.76
N ALA A 9 -6.62 17.17 -21.25
CA ALA A 9 -5.20 16.83 -21.33
C ALA A 9 -4.73 16.56 -22.77
N ALA A 10 -5.60 16.03 -23.63
CA ALA A 10 -5.29 15.71 -25.01
C ALA A 10 -5.35 16.93 -25.94
N PHE A 11 -6.10 17.98 -25.59
CA PHE A 11 -6.32 19.16 -26.44
C PHE A 11 -4.99 19.81 -26.89
N ASN A 12 -4.09 20.02 -25.92
CA ASN A 12 -2.71 20.43 -26.19
C ASN A 12 -1.85 20.03 -25.00
N LYS A 13 -0.94 19.08 -25.21
CA LYS A 13 -0.11 18.56 -24.12
C LYS A 13 0.66 19.65 -23.40
N GLY A 14 0.55 19.69 -22.08
CA GLY A 14 1.19 20.69 -21.24
C GLY A 14 0.42 22.01 -21.04
N THR A 15 -0.74 22.20 -21.72
CA THR A 15 -1.58 23.40 -21.51
C THR A 15 -2.42 23.28 -20.25
N PHE A 16 -2.98 22.11 -20.00
CA PHE A 16 -3.82 21.84 -18.85
C PHE A 16 -3.27 20.63 -18.09
N LEU A 17 -3.32 20.73 -16.76
CA LEU A 17 -3.12 19.60 -15.85
C LEU A 17 -4.46 19.31 -15.14
N PRO A 18 -5.32 18.45 -15.73
CA PRO A 18 -6.61 18.15 -15.13
C PRO A 18 -6.45 17.39 -13.82
N VAL A 19 -7.22 17.80 -12.82
CA VAL A 19 -7.31 17.12 -11.53
C VAL A 19 -8.75 16.70 -11.29
N THR A 20 -8.98 15.42 -10.97
CA THR A 20 -10.28 14.93 -10.52
C THR A 20 -10.18 14.46 -9.08
N SER A 21 -11.27 14.59 -8.32
CA SER A 21 -11.32 14.11 -6.93
C SER A 21 -12.66 13.48 -6.63
N THR A 22 -12.62 12.30 -6.01
CA THR A 22 -13.78 11.60 -5.43
C THR A 22 -13.28 10.52 -4.46
N PHE A 23 -14.20 9.82 -3.80
CA PHE A 23 -13.86 8.64 -3.00
C PHE A 23 -13.26 7.54 -3.88
N PHE A 24 -12.27 6.82 -3.34
CA PHE A 24 -11.56 5.82 -4.12
C PHE A 24 -12.49 4.75 -4.69
N MET A 25 -13.50 4.32 -3.92
CA MET A 25 -14.47 3.34 -4.40
C MET A 25 -15.14 3.76 -5.73
N PHE A 26 -15.42 5.05 -5.91
CA PHE A 26 -16.08 5.54 -7.13
C PHE A 26 -15.15 5.62 -8.35
N TYR A 27 -13.86 5.43 -8.16
CA TYR A 27 -12.94 5.23 -9.27
C TYR A 27 -13.20 3.91 -10.02
N LEU A 28 -13.93 2.96 -9.41
CA LEU A 28 -14.41 1.77 -10.14
C LEU A 28 -15.24 2.16 -11.37
N TYR A 29 -16.12 3.17 -11.23
CA TYR A 29 -16.90 3.70 -12.35
C TYR A 29 -16.05 4.52 -13.35
N ALA A 30 -14.96 5.10 -12.90
CA ALA A 30 -14.04 5.88 -13.72
C ALA A 30 -12.97 5.02 -14.44
N ALA A 31 -12.86 3.73 -14.11
CA ALA A 31 -11.79 2.86 -14.57
C ALA A 31 -11.63 2.84 -16.09
N PRO A 32 -12.68 2.78 -16.94
CA PRO A 32 -12.53 2.88 -18.39
C PRO A 32 -11.93 4.21 -18.85
N GLY A 33 -12.35 5.33 -18.25
CA GLY A 33 -11.81 6.66 -18.55
C GLY A 33 -10.35 6.79 -18.16
N ILE A 34 -9.97 6.36 -16.98
CA ILE A 34 -8.58 6.37 -16.49
C ILE A 34 -7.71 5.49 -17.37
N ARG A 35 -8.19 4.30 -17.74
CA ARG A 35 -7.49 3.40 -18.64
C ARG A 35 -7.21 4.06 -19.99
N MET A 36 -8.17 4.81 -20.55
CA MET A 36 -7.97 5.54 -21.79
C MET A 36 -6.96 6.68 -21.65
N GLY A 37 -6.92 7.36 -20.49
CA GLY A 37 -5.88 8.35 -20.18
C GLY A 37 -4.48 7.71 -20.14
N ALA A 38 -4.36 6.56 -19.49
CA ALA A 38 -3.12 5.80 -19.40
C ALA A 38 -2.65 5.30 -20.80
N LEU A 39 -3.58 4.76 -21.59
CA LEU A 39 -3.32 4.27 -22.95
C LEU A 39 -2.81 5.39 -23.88
N GLN A 40 -3.35 6.58 -23.76
CA GLN A 40 -2.98 7.74 -24.57
C GLN A 40 -1.75 8.50 -24.03
N GLY A 41 -1.21 8.13 -22.88
CA GLY A 41 -0.09 8.82 -22.25
C GLY A 41 -0.44 10.26 -21.88
N LEU A 42 -1.56 10.46 -21.18
CA LEU A 42 -2.05 11.77 -20.78
C LEU A 42 -1.67 12.08 -19.34
N GLN A 43 -1.14 13.28 -19.11
CA GLN A 43 -0.85 13.77 -17.77
C GLN A 43 -2.15 14.18 -17.08
N GLN A 44 -2.47 13.52 -15.98
CA GLN A 44 -3.64 13.81 -15.14
C GLN A 44 -3.36 13.41 -13.70
N ILE A 45 -4.02 14.07 -12.77
CA ILE A 45 -4.00 13.70 -11.34
C ILE A 45 -5.40 13.31 -10.91
N HIS A 46 -5.52 12.12 -10.31
CA HIS A 46 -6.75 11.59 -9.75
C HIS A 46 -6.57 11.50 -8.23
N ILE A 47 -7.26 12.34 -7.46
CA ILE A 47 -7.23 12.33 -6.01
C ILE A 47 -8.33 11.38 -5.52
N ALA A 48 -7.93 10.24 -5.01
CA ALA A 48 -8.81 9.17 -4.56
C ALA A 48 -8.86 9.14 -3.03
N THR A 49 -9.82 9.84 -2.43
CA THR A 49 -9.98 9.91 -0.98
C THR A 49 -10.77 8.71 -0.41
N HIS A 50 -10.83 8.59 0.92
CA HIS A 50 -11.60 7.51 1.57
C HIS A 50 -11.12 6.13 1.13
N ASP A 51 -9.81 5.91 1.22
CA ASP A 51 -9.08 4.88 0.51
C ASP A 51 -9.18 3.47 1.12
N SER A 52 -9.77 3.31 2.32
CA SER A 52 -9.75 2.03 3.02
C SER A 52 -10.97 1.79 3.91
N ILE A 53 -10.92 0.73 4.73
CA ILE A 53 -11.93 0.43 5.75
C ILE A 53 -12.05 1.53 6.81
N GLY A 54 -11.07 2.43 6.92
CA GLY A 54 -11.13 3.66 7.70
C GLY A 54 -12.19 4.66 7.24
N THR A 55 -12.80 4.46 6.06
CA THR A 55 -14.02 5.14 5.62
C THR A 55 -15.16 5.00 6.64
N GLY A 56 -15.21 3.86 7.33
CA GLY A 56 -16.03 3.71 8.51
C GLY A 56 -17.46 3.27 8.21
N GLU A 57 -18.43 3.97 8.79
CA GLU A 57 -19.85 3.58 8.82
C GLU A 57 -20.54 3.56 7.45
N ASP A 58 -19.98 4.23 6.45
CA ASP A 58 -20.45 4.15 5.05
C ASP A 58 -20.40 2.70 4.52
N GLY A 59 -19.56 1.87 5.12
CA GLY A 59 -19.57 0.42 4.95
C GLY A 59 -19.06 -0.10 3.63
N PRO A 60 -19.37 -1.36 3.28
CA PRO A 60 -18.78 -2.09 2.16
C PRO A 60 -18.93 -1.42 0.80
N THR A 61 -20.01 -0.65 0.60
CA THR A 61 -20.24 0.06 -0.67
C THR A 61 -19.28 1.22 -0.91
N HIS A 62 -18.56 1.67 0.12
CA HIS A 62 -17.64 2.80 0.08
C HIS A 62 -16.22 2.43 0.48
N GLN A 63 -16.00 1.23 0.99
CA GLN A 63 -14.70 0.71 1.43
C GLN A 63 -14.06 -0.09 0.30
N PRO A 64 -13.08 0.45 -0.44
CA PRO A 64 -12.42 -0.27 -1.52
C PRO A 64 -11.48 -1.32 -0.95
N ILE A 65 -11.56 -2.53 -1.44
CA ILE A 65 -10.70 -3.65 -1.04
C ILE A 65 -9.83 -4.10 -2.23
N GLU A 66 -10.45 -4.23 -3.41
CA GLU A 66 -9.84 -4.79 -4.62
C GLU A 66 -9.27 -3.74 -5.57
N LEU A 67 -9.65 -2.47 -5.44
CA LEU A 67 -9.36 -1.43 -6.42
C LEU A 67 -7.86 -1.13 -6.55
N ALA A 68 -7.12 -1.20 -5.45
CA ALA A 68 -5.68 -0.99 -5.49
C ALA A 68 -4.98 -1.99 -6.40
N ALA A 69 -5.38 -3.27 -6.36
CA ALA A 69 -4.85 -4.31 -7.24
C ALA A 69 -5.16 -4.00 -8.71
N LEU A 70 -6.40 -3.57 -9.03
CA LEU A 70 -6.79 -3.15 -10.38
C LEU A 70 -5.88 -2.04 -10.91
N TYR A 71 -5.66 -0.99 -10.12
CA TYR A 71 -4.90 0.18 -10.58
C TYR A 71 -3.38 -0.05 -10.56
N ARG A 72 -2.86 -0.86 -9.65
CA ARG A 72 -1.47 -1.33 -9.68
C ARG A 72 -1.15 -2.16 -10.92
N ALA A 73 -2.12 -2.97 -11.38
CA ALA A 73 -1.98 -3.79 -12.59
C ALA A 73 -2.10 -2.98 -13.89
N MET A 74 -2.72 -1.79 -13.88
CA MET A 74 -2.99 -1.01 -15.08
C MET A 74 -1.70 -0.46 -15.70
N PRO A 75 -1.37 -0.78 -16.98
CA PRO A 75 -0.17 -0.26 -17.62
C PRO A 75 -0.17 1.28 -17.71
N ASN A 76 1.01 1.87 -17.62
CA ASN A 76 1.23 3.33 -17.73
C ASN A 76 0.34 4.16 -16.78
N LEU A 77 0.14 3.68 -15.54
CA LEU A 77 -0.56 4.39 -14.49
C LEU A 77 0.28 4.36 -13.22
N LEU A 78 0.44 5.48 -12.56
CA LEU A 78 1.00 5.54 -11.21
C LEU A 78 -0.14 5.48 -10.19
N TYR A 79 -0.10 4.51 -9.31
CA TYR A 79 -0.94 4.43 -8.11
C TYR A 79 -0.04 4.65 -6.90
N ILE A 80 -0.25 5.76 -6.19
CA ILE A 80 0.58 6.18 -5.05
C ILE A 80 -0.33 6.29 -3.83
N ARG A 81 0.03 5.58 -2.76
CA ARG A 81 -0.71 5.58 -1.48
C ARG A 81 0.19 6.08 -0.35
N PRO A 82 0.23 7.39 -0.10
CA PRO A 82 1.10 8.01 0.89
C PRO A 82 0.58 7.80 2.32
N CYS A 83 1.50 7.74 3.30
CA CYS A 83 1.17 7.51 4.71
C CYS A 83 1.10 8.79 5.56
N ASP A 84 1.67 9.91 5.10
CA ASP A 84 1.68 11.18 5.81
C ASP A 84 1.86 12.38 4.87
N THR A 85 2.01 13.57 5.44
CA THR A 85 2.12 14.83 4.67
C THR A 85 3.37 14.87 3.79
N GLU A 86 4.50 14.36 4.26
CA GLU A 86 5.74 14.33 3.48
C GLU A 86 5.62 13.39 2.28
N GLU A 87 5.03 12.23 2.46
CA GLU A 87 4.76 11.32 1.36
C GLU A 87 3.70 11.89 0.39
N VAL A 88 2.68 12.61 0.89
CA VAL A 88 1.71 13.31 0.02
C VAL A 88 2.43 14.33 -0.85
N ALA A 89 3.33 15.13 -0.28
CA ALA A 89 4.13 16.09 -1.06
C ALA A 89 4.97 15.37 -2.13
N GLY A 90 5.60 14.24 -1.80
CA GLY A 90 6.34 13.39 -2.74
C GLY A 90 5.45 12.84 -3.86
N ALA A 91 4.22 12.43 -3.53
CA ALA A 91 3.24 11.94 -4.50
C ALA A 91 2.83 13.03 -5.51
N PHE A 92 2.57 14.26 -5.05
CA PHE A 92 2.26 15.38 -5.94
C PHE A 92 3.46 15.78 -6.81
N ILE A 93 4.68 15.84 -6.26
CA ILE A 93 5.90 16.10 -7.05
C ILE A 93 6.03 15.03 -8.16
N THR A 94 5.84 13.78 -7.81
CA THR A 94 5.88 12.66 -8.78
C THR A 94 4.82 12.83 -9.87
N ALA A 95 3.57 13.13 -9.48
CA ALA A 95 2.45 13.29 -10.42
C ALA A 95 2.64 14.47 -11.38
N ILE A 96 3.20 15.58 -10.89
CA ILE A 96 3.50 16.76 -11.71
C ILE A 96 4.62 16.47 -12.70
N ASN A 97 5.63 15.69 -12.31
CA ASN A 97 6.76 15.33 -13.16
C ASN A 97 6.41 14.21 -14.16
N ALA A 98 5.33 13.45 -13.93
CA ALA A 98 4.89 12.35 -14.79
C ALA A 98 4.10 12.86 -16.02
N THR A 99 4.77 13.55 -16.95
CA THR A 99 4.16 14.28 -18.07
C THR A 99 3.45 13.41 -19.11
N SER A 100 3.63 12.10 -19.07
CA SER A 100 3.02 11.13 -20.02
C SER A 100 2.34 9.96 -19.32
N THR A 101 2.07 10.09 -18.01
CA THR A 101 1.51 9.02 -17.19
C THR A 101 0.51 9.62 -16.20
N PRO A 102 -0.77 9.22 -16.23
CA PRO A 102 -1.71 9.66 -15.21
C PRO A 102 -1.35 9.05 -13.85
N THR A 103 -1.67 9.78 -12.80
CA THR A 103 -1.37 9.39 -11.42
C THR A 103 -2.63 9.38 -10.57
N ILE A 104 -2.89 8.30 -9.85
CA ILE A 104 -3.85 8.24 -8.75
C ILE A 104 -3.08 8.44 -7.45
N ILE A 105 -3.50 9.43 -6.66
CA ILE A 105 -3.01 9.65 -5.29
C ILE A 105 -4.13 9.20 -4.35
N SER A 106 -3.90 8.12 -3.62
CA SER A 106 -4.89 7.48 -2.75
C SER A 106 -4.72 7.98 -1.31
N LEU A 107 -5.75 8.62 -0.77
CA LEU A 107 -5.71 9.34 0.50
C LEU A 107 -6.76 8.80 1.48
N SER A 108 -6.41 8.78 2.76
CA SER A 108 -7.31 8.37 3.83
C SER A 108 -8.44 9.37 4.07
N ARG A 109 -9.55 8.92 4.68
CA ARG A 109 -10.56 9.77 5.28
C ARG A 109 -10.10 10.39 6.60
N GLN A 110 -9.47 9.57 7.43
CA GLN A 110 -9.03 9.93 8.77
C GLN A 110 -7.68 10.65 8.74
N ASN A 111 -7.41 11.39 9.81
CA ASN A 111 -6.08 11.93 10.06
C ASN A 111 -5.08 10.80 10.33
N LEU A 112 -3.88 10.94 9.79
CA LEU A 112 -2.80 9.98 9.96
C LEU A 112 -1.70 10.53 10.85
N THR A 113 -0.99 9.64 11.53
CA THR A 113 0.21 9.97 12.28
C THR A 113 1.28 10.53 11.33
N GLN A 114 1.94 11.58 11.76
CA GLN A 114 3.02 12.20 11.01
C GLN A 114 4.37 11.66 11.49
N TYR A 115 5.26 11.41 10.54
CA TYR A 115 6.58 10.80 10.79
C TYR A 115 7.72 11.63 10.17
N PRO A 116 7.90 12.90 10.59
CA PRO A 116 8.85 13.81 9.94
C PRO A 116 10.31 13.32 9.99
N GLU A 117 10.61 12.39 10.89
CA GLU A 117 11.95 11.82 11.05
C GLU A 117 12.22 10.64 10.10
N TYR A 118 11.16 10.01 9.57
CA TYR A 118 11.25 8.76 8.80
C TYR A 118 10.73 8.90 7.38
N SER A 119 9.69 9.72 7.17
CA SER A 119 9.08 9.88 5.86
C SER A 119 9.95 10.69 4.90
N SER A 120 9.84 10.40 3.59
CA SER A 120 10.72 10.97 2.58
C SER A 120 9.99 11.21 1.26
N ARG A 121 9.96 12.48 0.82
CA ARG A 121 9.47 12.88 -0.51
C ARG A 121 10.24 12.17 -1.63
N ASP A 122 11.56 12.09 -1.49
CA ASP A 122 12.43 11.45 -2.47
C ASP A 122 12.24 9.93 -2.46
N GLY A 123 11.94 9.36 -1.29
CA GLY A 123 11.59 7.95 -1.14
C GLY A 123 10.34 7.58 -1.92
N VAL A 124 9.30 8.43 -1.89
CA VAL A 124 8.07 8.24 -2.67
C VAL A 124 8.36 8.23 -4.17
N GLN A 125 9.21 9.13 -4.66
CA GLN A 125 9.59 9.18 -6.07
C GLN A 125 10.32 7.91 -6.55
N LYS A 126 10.90 7.14 -5.61
CA LYS A 126 11.52 5.83 -5.89
C LYS A 126 10.56 4.67 -5.73
N GLY A 127 9.37 4.91 -5.18
CA GLY A 127 8.27 3.95 -5.04
C GLY A 127 8.27 3.11 -3.78
N ALA A 128 9.43 2.87 -3.18
CA ALA A 128 9.60 2.30 -1.85
C ALA A 128 10.94 2.73 -1.26
N TYR A 129 11.03 2.79 0.05
CA TYR A 129 12.25 3.16 0.76
C TYR A 129 12.25 2.62 2.20
N VAL A 130 13.42 2.58 2.80
CA VAL A 130 13.56 2.21 4.21
C VAL A 130 12.99 3.32 5.08
N PHE A 131 11.92 3.02 5.80
CA PHE A 131 11.25 3.97 6.70
C PHE A 131 11.90 3.98 8.07
N ILE A 132 12.08 2.80 8.67
CA ILE A 132 12.85 2.63 9.91
C ILE A 132 13.83 1.48 9.69
N GLU A 133 15.12 1.77 9.74
CA GLU A 133 16.16 0.75 9.62
C GLU A 133 16.36 0.02 10.95
N GLN A 134 16.68 -1.24 10.86
CA GLN A 134 17.08 -2.08 11.97
C GLN A 134 18.23 -2.99 11.54
N GLU A 135 19.38 -2.82 12.16
CA GLU A 135 20.51 -3.75 11.95
C GLU A 135 20.15 -5.15 12.47
N GLU A 136 20.60 -6.17 11.75
CA GLU A 136 20.33 -7.57 12.08
C GLU A 136 18.82 -7.83 12.32
N ALA A 137 17.98 -7.28 11.44
CA ALA A 137 16.53 -7.47 11.54
C ALA A 137 16.14 -8.95 11.35
N ASP A 138 15.24 -9.44 12.17
CA ASP A 138 14.63 -10.77 12.07
C ASP A 138 13.48 -10.78 11.06
N VAL A 139 12.81 -9.62 10.84
CA VAL A 139 11.68 -9.46 9.93
C VAL A 139 11.64 -8.07 9.33
N THR A 140 11.16 -7.98 8.09
CA THR A 140 10.82 -6.70 7.43
C THR A 140 9.31 -6.52 7.44
N LEU A 141 8.83 -5.36 7.88
CA LEU A 141 7.42 -4.97 7.78
C LEU A 141 7.27 -3.94 6.66
N ILE A 142 6.37 -4.21 5.72
CA ILE A 142 5.97 -3.22 4.71
C ILE A 142 4.71 -2.55 5.21
N GLY A 143 4.76 -1.23 5.44
CA GLY A 143 3.60 -0.41 5.71
C GLY A 143 3.21 0.42 4.49
N VAL A 144 1.90 0.57 4.25
CA VAL A 144 1.39 1.32 3.09
C VAL A 144 0.26 2.25 3.53
N GLY A 145 0.34 3.51 3.16
CA GLY A 145 -0.73 4.48 3.45
C GLY A 145 -1.10 4.53 4.92
N SER A 146 -2.40 4.47 5.22
CA SER A 146 -2.92 4.53 6.59
C SER A 146 -2.43 3.40 7.50
N GLU A 147 -2.03 2.26 6.94
CA GLU A 147 -1.56 1.11 7.72
C GLU A 147 -0.09 1.22 8.14
N MET A 148 0.62 2.27 7.72
CA MET A 148 1.97 2.56 8.24
C MET A 148 2.00 2.68 9.76
N ALA A 149 0.97 3.30 10.37
CA ALA A 149 0.89 3.43 11.81
C ALA A 149 0.83 2.07 12.52
N PHE A 150 0.12 1.11 11.95
CA PHE A 150 0.08 -0.26 12.47
C PHE A 150 1.44 -0.96 12.32
N ALA A 151 2.12 -0.76 11.20
CA ALA A 151 3.46 -1.34 10.98
C ALA A 151 4.48 -0.83 12.02
N VAL A 152 4.48 0.47 12.30
CA VAL A 152 5.37 1.08 13.30
C VAL A 152 5.04 0.58 14.71
N GLN A 153 3.77 0.60 15.11
CA GLN A 153 3.35 0.11 16.42
C GLN A 153 3.67 -1.39 16.62
N THR A 154 3.41 -2.18 15.59
CA THR A 154 3.72 -3.62 15.61
C THR A 154 5.22 -3.88 15.74
N ARG A 155 6.06 -3.11 15.03
CA ARG A 155 7.52 -3.15 15.18
C ARG A 155 7.95 -2.93 16.63
N ASP A 156 7.40 -1.92 17.27
CA ASP A 156 7.77 -1.58 18.64
C ASP A 156 7.35 -2.68 19.63
N LEU A 157 6.16 -3.26 19.44
CA LEU A 157 5.67 -4.38 20.25
C LEU A 157 6.48 -5.67 20.03
N LEU A 158 6.90 -5.96 18.80
CA LEU A 158 7.80 -7.08 18.50
C LEU A 158 9.11 -6.98 19.28
N ALA A 159 9.69 -5.79 19.34
CA ALA A 159 10.91 -5.55 20.09
C ALA A 159 10.67 -5.65 21.61
N GLN A 160 9.63 -5.00 22.11
CA GLN A 160 9.36 -4.89 23.56
C GLN A 160 8.92 -6.21 24.21
N ILE A 161 8.07 -6.98 23.53
CA ILE A 161 7.43 -8.17 24.10
C ILE A 161 8.19 -9.45 23.71
N PHE A 162 8.68 -9.52 22.47
CA PHE A 162 9.22 -10.77 21.93
C PHE A 162 10.72 -10.72 21.63
N ASN A 163 11.37 -9.56 21.85
CA ASN A 163 12.78 -9.34 21.51
C ASN A 163 13.09 -9.65 20.02
N ILE A 164 12.13 -9.37 19.12
CA ILE A 164 12.27 -9.53 17.67
C ILE A 164 12.60 -8.18 17.07
N LYS A 165 13.69 -8.12 16.33
CA LYS A 165 14.15 -6.93 15.62
C LYS A 165 13.42 -6.81 14.30
N ALA A 166 12.58 -5.79 14.15
CA ALA A 166 11.87 -5.54 12.90
C ALA A 166 12.28 -4.21 12.28
N ARG A 167 12.52 -4.21 10.97
CA ARG A 167 12.68 -3.00 10.17
C ARG A 167 11.38 -2.67 9.45
N VAL A 168 11.18 -1.39 9.11
CA VAL A 168 9.98 -0.94 8.39
C VAL A 168 10.37 -0.36 7.04
N VAL A 169 9.63 -0.74 6.01
CA VAL A 169 9.72 -0.21 4.65
C VAL A 169 8.40 0.49 4.30
N SER A 170 8.46 1.72 3.82
CA SER A 170 7.32 2.35 3.17
C SER A 170 7.31 1.98 1.69
N PHE A 171 6.12 1.58 1.19
CA PHE A 171 5.98 1.11 -0.19
C PHE A 171 4.80 1.79 -0.91
N PRO A 172 4.84 3.11 -1.10
CA PRO A 172 3.71 3.85 -1.66
C PRO A 172 3.41 3.54 -3.14
N CYS A 173 4.39 3.10 -3.95
CA CYS A 173 4.17 2.90 -5.39
C CYS A 173 4.99 1.74 -5.98
N GLN A 174 4.36 0.61 -6.25
CA GLN A 174 5.02 -0.57 -6.82
C GLN A 174 5.67 -0.29 -8.18
N ARG A 175 5.00 0.45 -9.08
CA ARG A 175 5.51 0.74 -10.43
C ARG A 175 6.80 1.55 -10.41
N LEU A 176 6.91 2.57 -9.57
CA LEU A 176 8.12 3.36 -9.44
C LEU A 176 9.27 2.54 -8.85
N PHE A 177 8.97 1.68 -7.89
CA PHE A 177 9.96 0.78 -7.31
C PHE A 177 10.50 -0.21 -8.34
N GLU A 178 9.65 -0.77 -9.20
CA GLU A 178 10.09 -1.68 -10.26
C GLU A 178 11.02 -1.03 -11.29
N GLN A 179 10.90 0.28 -11.48
CA GLN A 179 11.79 1.04 -12.37
C GLN A 179 13.18 1.29 -11.78
N GLN A 180 13.36 1.05 -10.47
CA GLN A 180 14.65 1.26 -9.82
C GLN A 180 15.68 0.21 -10.21
N SER A 181 16.96 0.56 -10.05
CA SER A 181 18.05 -0.37 -10.25
C SER A 181 17.96 -1.57 -9.30
N ARG A 182 18.50 -2.71 -9.73
CA ARG A 182 18.59 -3.91 -8.88
C ARG A 182 19.30 -3.61 -7.55
N GLN A 183 20.33 -2.76 -7.59
CA GLN A 183 21.08 -2.38 -6.40
C GLN A 183 20.20 -1.60 -5.41
N TYR A 184 19.38 -0.66 -5.90
CA TYR A 184 18.45 0.07 -5.06
C TYR A 184 17.39 -0.86 -4.47
N LYS A 185 16.77 -1.70 -5.29
CA LYS A 185 15.77 -2.69 -4.81
C LYS A 185 16.35 -3.59 -3.72
N GLU A 186 17.59 -4.04 -3.89
CA GLU A 186 18.29 -4.84 -2.88
C GLU A 186 18.56 -4.05 -1.59
N SER A 187 18.94 -2.77 -1.69
CA SER A 187 19.21 -1.96 -0.49
C SER A 187 17.93 -1.71 0.34
N VAL A 188 16.77 -1.64 -0.32
CA VAL A 188 15.47 -1.45 0.35
C VAL A 188 14.95 -2.77 0.92
N MET A 189 14.91 -3.84 0.12
CA MET A 189 14.23 -5.09 0.49
C MET A 189 15.15 -6.13 1.14
N LYS A 190 16.47 -6.01 0.95
CA LYS A 190 17.48 -6.94 1.50
C LYS A 190 17.20 -8.42 1.15
N TYR A 191 16.74 -8.71 -0.06
CA TYR A 191 16.40 -10.08 -0.51
C TYR A 191 17.52 -11.12 -0.27
N LYS A 192 18.78 -10.68 -0.36
CA LYS A 192 19.93 -11.57 -0.14
C LYS A 192 20.09 -12.01 1.31
N ASN A 193 19.56 -11.23 2.24
CA ASN A 193 19.67 -11.54 3.67
C ASN A 193 18.65 -12.60 4.09
N LYS A 194 17.72 -12.97 3.18
CA LYS A 194 16.67 -13.98 3.43
C LYS A 194 15.83 -13.69 4.68
N ILE A 195 15.59 -12.40 4.96
CA ILE A 195 14.75 -11.94 6.06
C ILE A 195 13.29 -12.03 5.60
N PRO A 196 12.41 -12.71 6.34
CA PRO A 196 11.00 -12.79 5.99
C PRO A 196 10.37 -11.40 5.98
N THR A 197 9.47 -11.17 5.03
CA THR A 197 8.83 -9.89 4.81
C THR A 197 7.32 -10.02 4.94
N VAL A 198 6.70 -9.16 5.73
CA VAL A 198 5.26 -9.11 5.96
C VAL A 198 4.71 -7.78 5.49
N VAL A 199 3.71 -7.78 4.60
CA VAL A 199 2.98 -6.57 4.20
C VAL A 199 1.78 -6.35 5.11
N ILE A 200 1.53 -5.08 5.44
CA ILE A 200 0.40 -4.63 6.27
C ILE A 200 -0.36 -3.59 5.45
N GLU A 201 -1.49 -4.01 4.88
CA GLU A 201 -2.34 -3.16 4.06
C GLU A 201 -3.79 -3.64 4.11
N ALA A 202 -4.75 -2.74 4.40
CA ALA A 202 -6.18 -3.06 4.47
C ALA A 202 -6.84 -3.17 3.09
N TYR A 203 -6.19 -3.90 2.19
CA TYR A 203 -6.65 -4.24 0.83
C TYR A 203 -6.47 -5.72 0.55
N ALA A 204 -7.00 -6.17 -0.59
CA ALA A 204 -6.68 -7.49 -1.12
C ALA A 204 -5.17 -7.59 -1.42
N VAL A 205 -4.59 -8.72 -1.09
CA VAL A 205 -3.14 -8.96 -1.12
C VAL A 205 -2.53 -9.04 -2.53
N ASN A 206 -3.37 -9.16 -3.55
CA ASN A 206 -2.95 -9.40 -4.93
C ASN A 206 -1.81 -8.46 -5.38
N GLY A 207 -0.71 -9.06 -5.82
CA GLY A 207 0.49 -8.38 -6.28
C GLY A 207 1.56 -8.16 -5.22
N TRP A 208 1.27 -8.44 -3.94
CA TRP A 208 2.26 -8.36 -2.86
C TRP A 208 3.14 -9.60 -2.76
N GLU A 209 2.71 -10.73 -3.29
CA GLU A 209 3.45 -12.01 -3.34
C GLU A 209 4.82 -11.85 -4.04
N ARG A 210 5.00 -10.77 -4.77
CA ARG A 210 6.27 -10.41 -5.40
C ARG A 210 7.29 -9.80 -4.43
N TYR A 211 6.82 -9.19 -3.36
CA TYR A 211 7.63 -8.37 -2.45
C TYR A 211 7.62 -8.88 -1.02
N ALA A 212 6.66 -9.67 -0.65
CA ALA A 212 6.46 -10.16 0.70
C ALA A 212 6.19 -11.67 0.71
N ASP A 213 6.47 -12.29 1.83
CA ASP A 213 6.28 -13.73 2.08
C ASP A 213 4.96 -13.99 2.81
N ALA A 214 4.44 -12.96 3.50
CA ALA A 214 3.17 -13.02 4.21
C ALA A 214 2.48 -11.65 4.23
N GLY A 215 1.19 -11.62 4.58
CA GLY A 215 0.42 -10.41 4.69
C GLY A 215 -0.57 -10.39 5.84
N ILE A 216 -0.80 -9.18 6.36
CA ILE A 216 -1.96 -8.81 7.15
C ILE A 216 -2.80 -7.92 6.25
N SER A 217 -3.83 -8.49 5.65
CA SER A 217 -4.58 -7.94 4.51
C SER A 217 -6.07 -8.26 4.64
N MET A 218 -6.84 -7.85 3.64
CA MET A 218 -8.28 -8.12 3.56
C MET A 218 -8.56 -9.24 2.57
N SER A 219 -9.38 -10.20 2.98
CA SER A 219 -9.88 -11.29 2.11
C SER A 219 -11.40 -11.25 1.93
N SER A 220 -12.08 -10.28 2.54
CA SER A 220 -13.52 -10.08 2.45
C SER A 220 -13.83 -8.61 2.19
N PHE A 221 -15.08 -8.32 1.81
CA PHE A 221 -15.59 -6.96 1.81
C PHE A 221 -15.54 -6.36 3.22
N GLY A 222 -15.52 -5.03 3.28
CA GLY A 222 -15.55 -4.28 4.52
C GLY A 222 -16.88 -4.42 5.29
N LYS A 223 -17.02 -3.62 6.33
CA LYS A 223 -18.21 -3.63 7.21
C LYS A 223 -18.57 -2.23 7.67
N SER A 224 -19.86 -1.97 7.83
CA SER A 224 -20.36 -0.71 8.40
C SER A 224 -20.10 -0.68 9.90
N LEU A 225 -19.00 -0.04 10.28
CA LEU A 225 -18.53 0.13 11.66
C LEU A 225 -17.81 1.49 11.75
N PRO A 226 -17.70 2.11 12.93
CA PRO A 226 -16.74 3.21 13.12
C PRO A 226 -15.33 2.79 12.68
N GLY A 227 -14.59 3.66 12.00
CA GLY A 227 -13.33 3.30 11.34
C GLY A 227 -12.34 2.54 12.22
N ALA A 228 -12.11 2.99 13.48
CA ALA A 228 -11.24 2.28 14.42
C ALA A 228 -11.76 0.86 14.74
N LYS A 229 -13.08 0.70 14.87
CA LYS A 229 -13.70 -0.61 15.09
C LYS A 229 -13.68 -1.50 13.86
N ALA A 230 -13.70 -0.90 12.66
CA ALA A 230 -13.50 -1.67 11.44
C ALA A 230 -12.08 -2.28 11.40
N TYR A 231 -11.05 -1.49 11.67
CA TYR A 231 -9.68 -2.01 11.77
C TYR A 231 -9.54 -3.11 12.81
N GLU A 232 -10.09 -2.91 14.03
CA GLU A 232 -10.11 -3.93 15.09
C GLU A 232 -10.82 -5.22 14.64
N HIS A 233 -12.01 -5.09 14.02
CA HIS A 233 -12.80 -6.23 13.54
C HIS A 233 -12.07 -7.07 12.50
N PHE A 234 -11.28 -6.44 11.64
CA PHE A 234 -10.51 -7.12 10.60
C PHE A 234 -9.07 -7.48 11.04
N GLY A 235 -8.79 -7.45 12.34
CA GLY A 235 -7.53 -7.96 12.90
C GLY A 235 -6.33 -7.02 12.76
N PHE A 236 -6.56 -5.75 12.44
CA PHE A 236 -5.51 -4.71 12.46
C PHE A 236 -5.35 -4.17 13.90
N VAL A 237 -4.95 -5.04 14.79
CA VAL A 237 -4.65 -4.76 16.21
C VAL A 237 -3.17 -5.01 16.44
N PRO A 238 -2.36 -4.01 16.78
CA PRO A 238 -0.90 -4.15 16.83
C PRO A 238 -0.41 -5.30 17.71
N GLU A 239 -1.05 -5.55 18.86
CA GLU A 239 -0.69 -6.64 19.77
C GLU A 239 -0.96 -8.03 19.16
N GLU A 240 -2.06 -8.17 18.43
CA GLU A 240 -2.40 -9.42 17.72
C GLU A 240 -1.50 -9.62 16.53
N MET A 241 -1.26 -8.55 15.77
CA MET A 241 -0.35 -8.56 14.63
C MET A 241 1.06 -8.95 15.07
N ALA A 242 1.56 -8.40 16.16
CA ALA A 242 2.87 -8.77 16.70
C ALA A 242 2.95 -10.27 17.07
N ARG A 243 1.91 -10.85 17.66
CA ARG A 243 1.87 -12.30 17.96
C ARG A 243 1.87 -13.16 16.70
N LYS A 244 1.07 -12.78 15.68
CA LYS A 244 0.99 -13.48 14.40
C LYS A 244 2.33 -13.43 13.65
N ILE A 245 2.95 -12.25 13.59
CA ILE A 245 4.25 -12.06 12.94
C ILE A 245 5.35 -12.79 13.69
N LYS A 246 5.31 -12.81 15.02
CA LYS A 246 6.24 -13.62 15.84
C LYS A 246 6.11 -15.10 15.49
N GLY A 247 4.90 -15.64 15.45
CA GLY A 247 4.68 -17.04 15.04
C GLY A 247 5.24 -17.33 13.66
N PHE A 248 4.96 -16.48 12.69
CA PHE A 248 5.49 -16.60 11.34
C PHE A 248 7.03 -16.54 11.28
N ALA A 249 7.65 -15.61 12.02
CA ALA A 249 9.12 -15.51 12.08
C ALA A 249 9.76 -16.76 12.71
N ASP A 250 9.12 -17.33 13.73
CA ASP A 250 9.57 -18.59 14.34
C ASP A 250 9.47 -19.77 13.35
N ASP A 251 8.38 -19.87 12.62
CA ASP A 251 8.21 -20.91 11.60
C ASP A 251 9.32 -20.82 10.54
N VAL A 252 9.55 -19.60 10.02
CA VAL A 252 10.63 -19.36 9.03
C VAL A 252 12.00 -19.69 9.59
N LYS A 253 12.24 -19.40 10.87
CA LYS A 253 13.51 -19.71 11.53
C LYS A 253 13.72 -21.23 11.67
N ASN A 254 12.65 -21.98 11.90
CA ASN A 254 12.71 -23.43 12.10
C ASN A 254 12.76 -24.19 10.77
N GLU A 255 11.99 -23.76 9.77
CA GLU A 255 11.83 -24.45 8.50
C GLU A 255 12.74 -23.92 7.39
N GLY A 256 13.26 -22.71 7.56
CA GLY A 256 13.99 -21.96 6.55
C GLY A 256 13.08 -21.19 5.59
N ILE A 257 13.52 -20.02 5.12
CA ILE A 257 12.73 -19.16 4.22
C ILE A 257 12.40 -19.82 2.88
N GLU A 258 13.20 -20.79 2.45
CA GLU A 258 12.96 -21.53 1.20
C GLU A 258 11.68 -22.38 1.27
N SER A 259 11.18 -22.71 2.49
CA SER A 259 9.91 -23.40 2.68
C SER A 259 8.71 -22.56 2.26
N LEU A 260 8.86 -21.25 2.23
CA LEU A 260 7.82 -20.29 1.81
C LEU A 260 7.74 -20.12 0.29
N ARG A 261 8.60 -20.76 -0.48
CA ARG A 261 8.64 -20.56 -1.91
C ARG A 261 7.35 -21.04 -2.58
N GLY A 262 6.57 -20.06 -3.07
CA GLY A 262 5.27 -20.32 -3.70
C GLY A 262 4.10 -20.39 -2.72
N ASP A 263 4.35 -20.14 -1.43
CA ASP A 263 3.34 -20.09 -0.38
C ASP A 263 3.34 -18.74 0.32
N PHE A 264 2.49 -17.83 -0.16
CA PHE A 264 2.25 -16.56 0.52
C PHE A 264 1.30 -16.78 1.69
N ARG A 265 1.72 -16.49 2.92
CA ARG A 265 0.92 -16.75 4.12
C ARG A 265 0.01 -15.58 4.48
N ASP A 266 -1.29 -15.81 4.55
CA ASP A 266 -2.25 -14.87 5.12
C ASP A 266 -2.27 -15.01 6.65
N LEU A 267 -1.70 -14.00 7.34
CA LEU A 267 -1.61 -13.99 8.80
C LEU A 267 -2.92 -13.54 9.47
N ASN A 268 -3.87 -13.00 8.72
CA ASN A 268 -5.18 -12.64 9.26
C ASN A 268 -6.14 -13.83 9.43
N GLY A 269 -5.78 -14.99 8.89
CA GLY A 269 -6.54 -16.24 9.08
C GLY A 269 -7.89 -16.26 8.39
N THR A 270 -8.10 -15.38 7.41
CA THR A 270 -9.32 -15.30 6.63
C THR A 270 -9.16 -15.99 5.27
N LEU A 271 -8.36 -17.03 5.19
CA LEU A 271 -8.34 -17.94 4.04
C LEU A 271 -9.61 -18.80 4.00
N GLY A 272 -10.75 -18.15 4.08
CA GLY A 272 -11.98 -18.71 3.64
C GLY A 272 -12.40 -17.98 2.39
N TYR A 273 -12.06 -18.48 1.21
CA TYR A 273 -12.98 -18.33 0.08
C TYR A 273 -14.27 -19.10 0.40
N GLY A 274 -14.63 -19.14 1.68
CA GLY A 274 -15.85 -19.70 2.17
C GLY A 274 -16.97 -18.72 1.86
N PHE A 275 -17.83 -19.09 0.94
CA PHE A 275 -19.18 -18.55 0.83
C PHE A 275 -19.97 -18.95 2.10
N GLU A 276 -19.57 -18.43 3.25
CA GLU A 276 -20.45 -18.44 4.41
C GLU A 276 -21.38 -17.24 4.27
N HIS A 277 -22.60 -17.55 3.94
CA HIS A 277 -23.73 -16.63 3.78
C HIS A 277 -24.21 -16.06 5.12
#